data_363a03e7e2417c3285f746cd1e43020e
#
_entry.id   363a03e7e2417c3285f746cd1e43020e
#
_cell.length_a   1.000
_cell.length_b   1.000
_cell.length_c   1.000
_cell.angle_alpha   90.00
_cell.angle_beta   90.00
_cell.angle_gamma   90.00
#
_symmetry.space_group_name_H-M   'P 1'
#
loop_
_entity.id
_entity.type
_entity.pdbx_description
1 polymer ?
#
loop_
_entity_poly.entity_id
_entity_poly.type
_entity_poly.pdbx_seq_one_letter_code
_entity_poly.pdbx_strand_id
1 'polypeptide(L)'
;RYVGSCDGNMEQGSMRADVNVSVRRPGEEFGTRTETKNVNSIRFIQQVVEVEARRQVDLTEDGGTVVQETRLFDAARGETRSMRSKEDAHDYRYFPDPDLLPLELDDEFLKECEASLPELPDAKRKRYESELGLSAYNAAVLTAEVETYKSFEQLLSVVADKLGKSEKDVATQTANWALSIAPGVRNGMEEEFD
;
A
#
# COMPACT_ATOMS: atom_id res chain seq x y z
N ARG A 1 -1.64 -3.21 6.96
CA ARG A 1 -1.45 -4.66 7.02
C ARG A 1 -0.38 -5.05 8.04
N TYR A 2 0.86 -4.62 7.90
CA TYR A 2 1.99 -5.08 8.73
C TYR A 2 1.81 -4.78 10.22
N VAL A 3 1.29 -3.63 10.59
CA VAL A 3 0.99 -3.25 11.98
C VAL A 3 -0.31 -3.85 12.52
N GLY A 4 -1.03 -4.63 11.72
CA GLY A 4 -2.23 -5.35 12.15
C GLY A 4 -3.52 -4.51 12.26
N SER A 5 -3.48 -3.22 11.93
CA SER A 5 -4.65 -2.34 12.08
C SER A 5 -5.68 -2.45 10.96
N CYS A 6 -5.31 -3.01 9.80
CA CYS A 6 -6.18 -3.12 8.63
C CYS A 6 -5.71 -4.24 7.69
N ASP A 7 -6.63 -4.93 7.04
CA ASP A 7 -6.35 -5.90 5.99
C ASP A 7 -5.98 -5.25 4.65
N GLY A 8 -6.28 -3.94 4.49
CA GLY A 8 -6.02 -3.17 3.28
C GLY A 8 -6.86 -3.58 2.07
N ASN A 9 -7.99 -4.24 2.29
CA ASN A 9 -8.88 -4.65 1.22
C ASN A 9 -9.74 -3.46 0.75
N MET A 10 -9.38 -2.90 -0.40
CA MET A 10 -10.09 -1.75 -0.98
C MET A 10 -11.47 -2.12 -1.52
N GLU A 11 -11.68 -3.36 -2.00
CA GLU A 11 -12.96 -3.81 -2.53
C GLU A 11 -14.01 -3.96 -1.42
N GLN A 12 -13.57 -4.34 -0.23
CA GLN A 12 -14.44 -4.43 0.96
C GLN A 12 -14.54 -3.11 1.73
N GLY A 13 -13.86 -2.06 1.28
CA GLY A 13 -13.90 -0.75 1.91
C GLY A 13 -13.04 -0.60 3.15
N SER A 14 -12.17 -1.59 3.47
CA SER A 14 -11.22 -1.50 4.58
C SER A 14 -10.16 -0.42 4.37
N MET A 15 -9.90 -0.06 3.12
CA MET A 15 -9.03 1.05 2.73
C MET A 15 -9.68 1.83 1.60
N ARG A 16 -9.58 3.15 1.64
CA ARG A 16 -10.07 4.04 0.59
C ARG A 16 -8.94 4.92 0.07
N ALA A 17 -9.05 5.34 -1.19
CA ALA A 17 -8.13 6.29 -1.79
C ALA A 17 -8.90 7.44 -2.44
N ASP A 18 -8.45 8.66 -2.16
CA ASP A 18 -8.81 9.86 -2.90
C ASP A 18 -7.56 10.32 -3.65
N VAL A 19 -7.67 10.43 -4.97
CA VAL A 19 -6.52 10.69 -5.84
C VAL A 19 -6.54 12.16 -6.24
N ASN A 20 -5.52 12.90 -5.81
CA ASN A 20 -5.34 14.31 -6.17
C ASN A 20 -4.29 14.43 -7.27
N VAL A 21 -4.66 15.07 -8.38
CA VAL A 21 -3.78 15.26 -9.53
C VAL A 21 -3.71 16.74 -9.90
N SER A 22 -2.51 17.23 -10.16
CA SER A 22 -2.22 18.50 -10.80
C SER A 22 -1.07 18.33 -11.79
N VAL A 23 -1.05 19.08 -12.87
CA VAL A 23 0.02 19.05 -13.88
C VAL A 23 0.74 20.39 -13.92
N ARG A 24 2.02 20.39 -14.25
CA ARG A 24 2.83 21.59 -14.49
C ARG A 24 3.92 21.30 -15.49
N ARG A 25 4.43 22.34 -16.13
CA ARG A 25 5.69 22.23 -16.89
C ARG A 25 6.89 22.22 -15.94
N PRO A 26 8.00 21.58 -16.32
CA PRO A 26 9.21 21.62 -15.53
C PRO A 26 9.63 23.05 -15.18
N GLY A 27 9.84 23.32 -13.88
CA GLY A 27 10.24 24.64 -13.38
C GLY A 27 9.11 25.62 -13.04
N GLU A 28 7.86 25.29 -13.37
CA GLU A 28 6.69 26.09 -13.00
C GLU A 28 6.14 25.71 -11.60
N GLU A 29 5.28 26.55 -11.04
CA GLU A 29 4.53 26.22 -9.83
C GLU A 29 3.48 25.14 -10.11
N PHE A 30 2.98 24.48 -9.06
CA PHE A 30 1.94 23.44 -9.19
C PHE A 30 0.67 24.01 -9.82
N GLY A 31 0.11 23.30 -10.79
CA GLY A 31 -1.17 23.66 -11.38
C GLY A 31 -2.36 23.42 -10.45
N THR A 32 -3.54 23.78 -10.91
CA THR A 32 -4.79 23.56 -10.17
C THR A 32 -5.05 22.07 -9.98
N ARG A 33 -5.35 21.69 -8.74
CA ARG A 33 -5.59 20.32 -8.32
C ARG A 33 -7.04 19.92 -8.53
N THR A 34 -7.24 18.71 -9.07
CA THR A 34 -8.52 18.01 -9.00
C THR A 34 -8.44 16.81 -8.07
N GLU A 35 -9.54 16.45 -7.43
CA GLU A 35 -9.63 15.31 -6.52
C GLU A 35 -10.58 14.27 -7.13
N THR A 36 -10.10 13.04 -7.34
CA THR A 36 -10.95 11.93 -7.80
C THR A 36 -11.27 11.01 -6.64
N LYS A 37 -12.56 10.86 -6.36
CA LYS A 37 -13.08 10.03 -5.27
C LYS A 37 -13.51 8.64 -5.74
N ASN A 38 -13.73 7.76 -4.75
CA ASN A 38 -14.25 6.41 -4.96
C ASN A 38 -13.31 5.52 -5.80
N VAL A 39 -12.03 5.62 -5.56
CA VAL A 39 -11.02 4.78 -6.21
C VAL A 39 -10.76 3.56 -5.32
N ASN A 40 -11.26 2.40 -5.72
CA ASN A 40 -11.35 1.19 -4.90
C ASN A 40 -10.35 0.08 -5.28
N SER A 41 -9.31 0.40 -6.05
CA SER A 41 -8.18 -0.50 -6.30
C SER A 41 -6.91 0.27 -6.64
N ILE A 42 -5.75 -0.34 -6.37
CA ILE A 42 -4.44 0.24 -6.71
C ILE A 42 -4.31 0.42 -8.23
N ARG A 43 -4.84 -0.52 -9.01
CA ARG A 43 -4.89 -0.40 -10.48
C ARG A 43 -5.69 0.83 -10.93
N PHE A 44 -6.80 1.11 -10.29
CA PHE A 44 -7.61 2.29 -10.61
C PHE A 44 -6.92 3.59 -10.16
N ILE A 45 -6.16 3.58 -9.07
CA ILE A 45 -5.32 4.74 -8.69
C ILE A 45 -4.37 5.09 -9.83
N GLN A 46 -3.65 4.11 -10.38
CA GLN A 46 -2.75 4.34 -11.52
C GLN A 46 -3.50 4.89 -12.73
N GLN A 47 -4.61 4.27 -13.10
CA GLN A 47 -5.42 4.71 -14.24
C GLN A 47 -5.95 6.14 -14.05
N VAL A 48 -6.43 6.48 -12.87
CA VAL A 48 -6.91 7.84 -12.54
C VAL A 48 -5.79 8.86 -12.72
N VAL A 49 -4.58 8.57 -12.22
CA VAL A 49 -3.43 9.49 -12.38
C VAL A 49 -3.14 9.72 -13.86
N GLU A 50 -3.09 8.67 -14.66
CA GLU A 50 -2.79 8.77 -16.10
C GLU A 50 -3.88 9.53 -16.88
N VAL A 51 -5.14 9.16 -16.65
CA VAL A 51 -6.29 9.76 -17.36
C VAL A 51 -6.46 11.23 -16.98
N GLU A 52 -6.38 11.53 -15.69
CA GLU A 52 -6.57 12.89 -15.19
C GLU A 52 -5.41 13.81 -15.56
N ALA A 53 -4.17 13.32 -15.51
CA ALA A 53 -3.01 14.08 -15.96
C ALA A 53 -3.12 14.40 -17.45
N ARG A 54 -3.49 13.43 -18.30
CA ARG A 54 -3.69 13.64 -19.74
C ARG A 54 -4.79 14.66 -19.99
N ARG A 55 -5.96 14.52 -19.35
CA ARG A 55 -7.07 15.46 -19.48
C ARG A 55 -6.66 16.89 -19.15
N GLN A 56 -5.89 17.09 -18.06
CA GLN A 56 -5.43 18.42 -17.63
C GLN A 56 -4.42 19.01 -18.63
N VAL A 57 -3.53 18.18 -19.16
CA VAL A 57 -2.59 18.61 -20.22
C VAL A 57 -3.34 19.04 -21.47
N ASP A 58 -4.23 18.18 -21.99
CA ASP A 58 -5.00 18.46 -23.21
C ASP A 58 -5.84 19.76 -23.04
N LEU A 59 -6.53 19.90 -21.90
CA LEU A 59 -7.31 21.11 -21.61
C LEU A 59 -6.44 22.37 -21.58
N THR A 60 -5.23 22.28 -20.98
CA THR A 60 -4.34 23.43 -20.85
C THR A 60 -3.70 23.78 -22.20
N GLU A 61 -3.35 22.80 -23.02
CA GLU A 61 -2.80 23.00 -24.37
C GLU A 61 -3.83 23.58 -25.35
N ASP A 62 -5.11 23.23 -25.18
CA ASP A 62 -6.24 23.83 -25.93
C ASP A 62 -6.58 25.27 -25.44
N GLY A 63 -5.83 25.83 -24.47
CA GLY A 63 -6.05 27.17 -23.95
C GLY A 63 -7.14 27.26 -22.90
N GLY A 64 -7.64 26.13 -22.40
CA GLY A 64 -8.57 26.07 -21.27
C GLY A 64 -7.89 26.18 -19.93
N THR A 65 -8.70 26.21 -18.87
CA THR A 65 -8.22 26.32 -17.48
C THR A 65 -8.77 25.16 -16.65
N VAL A 66 -7.89 24.50 -15.90
CA VAL A 66 -8.30 23.46 -14.95
C VAL A 66 -9.00 24.11 -13.75
N VAL A 67 -10.21 23.68 -13.47
CA VAL A 67 -10.99 24.14 -12.32
C VAL A 67 -10.81 23.16 -11.16
N GLN A 68 -10.67 23.69 -9.95
CA GLN A 68 -10.62 22.85 -8.74
C GLN A 68 -12.00 22.22 -8.50
N GLU A 69 -12.07 20.92 -8.65
CA GLU A 69 -13.32 20.18 -8.53
C GLU A 69 -13.11 18.77 -7.98
N THR A 70 -14.20 18.17 -7.47
CA THR A 70 -14.27 16.75 -7.18
C THR A 70 -14.79 16.00 -8.41
N ARG A 71 -14.10 14.92 -8.75
CA ARG A 71 -14.40 14.06 -9.90
C ARG A 71 -14.68 12.63 -9.47
N LEU A 72 -15.39 11.88 -10.28
CA LEU A 72 -15.64 10.44 -10.13
C LEU A 72 -14.95 9.69 -11.27
N PHE A 73 -14.27 8.60 -10.94
CA PHE A 73 -13.69 7.72 -11.95
C PHE A 73 -14.72 6.70 -12.45
N ASP A 74 -14.91 6.63 -13.75
CA ASP A 74 -15.69 5.61 -14.45
C ASP A 74 -14.74 4.54 -14.99
N ALA A 75 -14.62 3.43 -14.27
CA ALA A 75 -13.71 2.35 -14.63
C ALA A 75 -14.09 1.65 -15.95
N ALA A 76 -15.37 1.63 -16.31
CA ALA A 76 -15.83 0.99 -17.55
C ALA A 76 -15.46 1.82 -18.79
N ARG A 77 -15.44 3.14 -18.67
CA ARG A 77 -15.08 4.07 -19.75
C ARG A 77 -13.62 4.50 -19.70
N GLY A 78 -12.95 4.32 -18.56
CA GLY A 78 -11.58 4.78 -18.34
C GLY A 78 -11.48 6.31 -18.35
N GLU A 79 -12.48 7.02 -17.83
CA GLU A 79 -12.53 8.48 -17.79
C GLU A 79 -12.96 9.03 -16.43
N THR A 80 -12.63 10.29 -16.15
CA THR A 80 -13.12 11.00 -14.97
C THR A 80 -14.25 11.95 -15.35
N ARG A 81 -15.28 12.06 -14.48
CA ARG A 81 -16.40 12.99 -14.64
C ARG A 81 -16.51 13.94 -13.47
N SER A 82 -16.83 15.21 -13.71
CA SER A 82 -17.11 16.18 -12.65
C SER A 82 -18.31 15.73 -11.82
N MET A 83 -18.17 15.77 -10.50
CA MET A 83 -19.28 15.53 -9.58
C MET A 83 -19.84 16.83 -9.02
N ARG A 84 -18.96 17.74 -8.60
CA ARG A 84 -19.32 18.97 -7.92
C ARG A 84 -18.13 19.93 -7.94
N SER A 85 -18.37 21.22 -8.15
CA SER A 85 -17.37 22.24 -7.82
C SER A 85 -17.20 22.31 -6.30
N LYS A 86 -15.96 22.34 -5.81
CA LYS A 86 -15.70 22.67 -4.40
C LYS A 86 -15.92 24.17 -4.23
N GLU A 87 -17.05 24.54 -3.70
CA GLU A 87 -17.16 25.81 -2.98
C GLU A 87 -16.27 25.70 -1.75
N ASP A 88 -15.50 26.75 -1.44
CA ASP A 88 -14.54 26.80 -0.35
C ASP A 88 -15.13 26.25 0.96
N ALA A 89 -14.73 25.05 1.34
CA ALA A 89 -15.11 24.48 2.62
C ALA A 89 -14.19 25.07 3.70
N HIS A 90 -14.52 26.25 4.18
CA HIS A 90 -13.78 26.95 5.22
C HIS A 90 -13.86 26.32 6.60
N ASP A 91 -14.76 25.36 6.83
CA ASP A 91 -14.97 24.74 8.13
C ASP A 91 -14.85 23.20 8.05
N TYR A 92 -13.63 22.70 8.30
CA TYR A 92 -13.35 21.25 8.30
C TYR A 92 -13.41 20.66 9.71
N ARG A 93 -14.22 21.21 10.61
CA ARG A 93 -14.42 20.71 11.98
C ARG A 93 -13.12 20.62 12.81
N TYR A 94 -12.18 21.53 12.61
CA TYR A 94 -10.97 21.65 13.45
C TYR A 94 -11.28 22.41 14.76
N PHE A 95 -12.36 22.09 15.39
CA PHE A 95 -12.70 22.61 16.72
C PHE A 95 -12.94 21.42 17.67
N PRO A 96 -12.61 21.58 18.96
CA PRO A 96 -12.89 20.54 19.94
C PRO A 96 -14.38 20.24 19.99
N ASP A 97 -14.73 18.95 19.93
CA ASP A 97 -16.09 18.52 20.12
C ASP A 97 -16.45 18.65 21.61
N PRO A 98 -17.54 19.36 21.97
CA PRO A 98 -17.88 19.60 23.36
C PRO A 98 -18.26 18.32 24.14
N ASP A 99 -18.63 17.26 23.43
CA ASP A 99 -19.02 15.98 24.03
C ASP A 99 -17.83 15.03 24.20
N LEU A 100 -16.64 15.39 23.68
CA LEU A 100 -15.43 14.57 23.77
C LEU A 100 -14.40 15.23 24.67
N LEU A 101 -13.88 14.46 25.62
CA LEU A 101 -12.74 14.90 26.42
C LEU A 101 -11.47 14.91 25.58
N PRO A 102 -10.50 15.80 25.89
CA PRO A 102 -9.17 15.73 25.26
C PRO A 102 -8.54 14.37 25.45
N LEU A 103 -8.03 13.80 24.38
CA LEU A 103 -7.24 12.56 24.42
C LEU A 103 -5.80 12.90 24.78
N GLU A 104 -5.35 12.49 25.95
CA GLU A 104 -3.98 12.62 26.40
C GLU A 104 -3.25 11.29 26.23
N LEU A 105 -2.17 11.29 25.45
CA LEU A 105 -1.30 10.14 25.26
C LEU A 105 -0.03 10.41 26.06
N ASP A 106 0.20 9.63 27.12
CA ASP A 106 1.41 9.75 27.90
C ASP A 106 2.62 9.05 27.27
N ASP A 107 3.80 9.35 27.78
CA ASP A 107 5.06 8.78 27.26
C ASP A 107 5.14 7.27 27.48
N GLU A 108 4.44 6.73 28.44
CA GLU A 108 4.41 5.28 28.72
C GLU A 108 3.64 4.55 27.64
N PHE A 109 2.45 5.05 27.29
CA PHE A 109 1.67 4.54 26.17
C PHE A 109 2.42 4.60 24.84
N LEU A 110 3.13 5.69 24.57
CA LEU A 110 3.93 5.83 23.35
C LEU A 110 5.06 4.79 23.30
N LYS A 111 5.76 4.57 24.41
CA LYS A 111 6.82 3.53 24.52
C LYS A 111 6.27 2.12 24.34
N GLU A 112 5.10 1.83 24.91
CA GLU A 112 4.43 0.54 24.71
C GLU A 112 4.06 0.34 23.23
N CYS A 113 3.53 1.36 22.56
CA CYS A 113 3.23 1.31 21.13
C CYS A 113 4.50 1.07 20.31
N GLU A 114 5.58 1.80 20.57
CA GLU A 114 6.86 1.61 19.88
C GLU A 114 7.43 0.20 20.10
N ALA A 115 7.36 -0.32 21.32
CA ALA A 115 7.84 -1.67 21.66
C ALA A 115 6.99 -2.78 21.01
N SER A 116 5.72 -2.51 20.73
CA SER A 116 4.80 -3.46 20.09
C SER A 116 4.88 -3.47 18.55
N LEU A 117 5.60 -2.52 17.94
CA LEU A 117 5.72 -2.47 16.49
C LEU A 117 6.43 -3.70 15.94
N PRO A 118 5.85 -4.40 14.96
CA PRO A 118 6.55 -5.48 14.29
C PRO A 118 7.70 -4.93 13.44
N GLU A 119 8.67 -5.77 13.11
CA GLU A 119 9.70 -5.41 12.13
C GLU A 119 9.04 -5.07 10.80
N LEU A 120 9.23 -3.83 10.33
CA LEU A 120 8.61 -3.32 9.10
C LEU A 120 9.26 -3.91 7.84
N PRO A 121 8.55 -3.92 6.69
CA PRO A 121 9.03 -4.58 5.46
C PRO A 121 10.42 -4.16 5.02
N ASP A 122 10.74 -2.87 5.09
CA ASP A 122 12.05 -2.37 4.64
C ASP A 122 13.21 -2.80 5.54
N ALA A 123 12.98 -2.84 6.86
CA ALA A 123 13.96 -3.36 7.81
C ALA A 123 14.15 -4.87 7.62
N LYS A 124 13.06 -5.61 7.51
CA LYS A 124 13.04 -7.05 7.27
C LYS A 124 13.75 -7.43 5.96
N ARG A 125 13.51 -6.68 4.88
CA ARG A 125 14.21 -6.87 3.59
C ARG A 125 15.71 -6.72 3.74
N LYS A 126 16.15 -5.64 4.39
CA LYS A 126 17.58 -5.41 4.65
C LYS A 126 18.21 -6.53 5.48
N ARG A 127 17.51 -7.00 6.50
CA ARG A 127 17.95 -8.14 7.31
C ARG A 127 18.08 -9.41 6.48
N TYR A 128 17.11 -9.72 5.64
CA TYR A 128 17.16 -10.89 4.77
C TYR A 128 18.35 -10.84 3.77
N GLU A 129 18.66 -9.67 3.24
CA GLU A 129 19.81 -9.50 2.37
C GLU A 129 21.13 -9.59 3.14
N SER A 130 21.27 -8.89 4.27
CA SER A 130 22.53 -8.77 4.99
C SER A 130 22.86 -9.96 5.87
N GLU A 131 21.89 -10.53 6.57
CA GLU A 131 22.10 -11.61 7.54
C GLU A 131 21.86 -12.98 6.94
N LEU A 132 20.79 -13.16 6.15
CA LEU A 132 20.46 -14.43 5.52
C LEU A 132 21.14 -14.61 4.15
N GLY A 133 21.69 -13.54 3.56
CA GLY A 133 22.35 -13.59 2.24
C GLY A 133 21.40 -13.83 1.07
N LEU A 134 20.12 -13.49 1.23
CA LEU A 134 19.15 -13.60 0.15
C LEU A 134 19.38 -12.53 -0.93
N SER A 135 19.00 -12.85 -2.17
CA SER A 135 18.98 -11.84 -3.22
C SER A 135 17.93 -10.75 -2.92
N ALA A 136 18.17 -9.52 -3.41
CA ALA A 136 17.22 -8.41 -3.25
C ALA A 136 15.82 -8.77 -3.79
N TYR A 137 15.76 -9.55 -4.88
CA TYR A 137 14.51 -10.06 -5.43
C TYR A 137 13.77 -10.98 -4.45
N ASN A 138 14.44 -12.02 -3.94
CA ASN A 138 13.82 -12.96 -2.99
C ASN A 138 13.39 -12.26 -1.70
N ALA A 139 14.24 -11.37 -1.17
CA ALA A 139 13.93 -10.57 0.01
C ALA A 139 12.68 -9.69 -0.22
N ALA A 140 12.57 -9.05 -1.38
CA ALA A 140 11.42 -8.22 -1.72
C ALA A 140 10.12 -9.04 -1.83
N VAL A 141 10.15 -10.18 -2.52
CA VAL A 141 8.97 -11.04 -2.70
C VAL A 141 8.51 -11.66 -1.38
N LEU A 142 9.45 -12.18 -0.57
CA LEU A 142 9.14 -12.77 0.73
C LEU A 142 8.53 -11.77 1.71
N THR A 143 8.94 -10.50 1.64
CA THR A 143 8.45 -9.44 2.54
C THR A 143 7.26 -8.65 2.00
N ALA A 144 6.73 -8.99 0.82
CA ALA A 144 5.60 -8.29 0.22
C ALA A 144 4.30 -8.48 1.03
N GLU A 145 4.07 -9.70 1.54
CA GLU A 145 2.87 -10.06 2.31
C GLU A 145 3.23 -10.63 3.68
N VAL A 146 2.37 -10.32 4.67
CA VAL A 146 2.58 -10.73 6.07
C VAL A 146 2.62 -12.26 6.21
N GLU A 147 1.71 -12.95 5.57
CA GLU A 147 1.61 -14.42 5.66
C GLU A 147 2.81 -15.10 5.00
N THR A 148 3.33 -14.50 3.92
CA THR A 148 4.49 -15.06 3.21
C THR A 148 5.74 -15.03 4.06
N TYR A 149 6.06 -13.89 4.69
CA TYR A 149 7.26 -13.83 5.52
C TYR A 149 7.14 -14.68 6.79
N LYS A 150 5.96 -14.71 7.43
CA LYS A 150 5.74 -15.56 8.61
C LYS A 150 5.95 -17.04 8.30
N SER A 151 5.36 -17.50 7.19
CA SER A 151 5.53 -18.88 6.74
C SER A 151 7.00 -19.20 6.40
N PHE A 152 7.69 -18.25 5.76
CA PHE A 152 9.09 -18.41 5.44
C PHE A 152 9.97 -18.47 6.70
N GLU A 153 9.81 -17.56 7.66
CA GLU A 153 10.60 -17.55 8.90
C GLU A 153 10.36 -18.81 9.72
N GLN A 154 9.11 -19.24 9.82
CA GLN A 154 8.78 -20.50 10.50
C GLN A 154 9.43 -21.72 9.82
N LEU A 155 9.34 -21.79 8.50
CA LEU A 155 9.96 -22.87 7.74
C LEU A 155 11.48 -22.84 7.86
N LEU A 156 12.09 -21.65 7.81
CA LEU A 156 13.54 -21.44 7.93
C LEU A 156 14.05 -21.98 9.25
N SER A 157 13.41 -21.63 10.36
CA SER A 157 13.76 -22.13 11.69
C SER A 157 13.66 -23.66 11.79
N VAL A 158 12.54 -24.23 11.31
CA VAL A 158 12.35 -25.70 11.33
C VAL A 158 13.40 -26.44 10.49
N VAL A 159 13.76 -25.90 9.32
CA VAL A 159 14.76 -26.51 8.44
C VAL A 159 16.15 -26.42 9.04
N ALA A 160 16.52 -25.27 9.60
CA ALA A 160 17.79 -25.06 10.28
C ALA A 160 17.97 -26.03 11.45
N ASP A 161 16.96 -26.14 12.31
CA ASP A 161 16.96 -27.04 13.47
C ASP A 161 17.10 -28.51 13.04
N LYS A 162 16.30 -28.96 12.08
CA LYS A 162 16.33 -30.36 11.61
C LYS A 162 17.66 -30.75 10.97
N LEU A 163 18.33 -29.82 10.30
CA LEU A 163 19.59 -30.06 9.62
C LEU A 163 20.81 -29.77 10.49
N GLY A 164 20.63 -29.18 11.68
CA GLY A 164 21.71 -28.73 12.56
C GLY A 164 22.59 -27.68 11.89
N LYS A 165 22.00 -26.79 11.07
CA LYS A 165 22.68 -25.73 10.32
C LYS A 165 22.23 -24.35 10.79
N SER A 166 23.00 -23.32 10.45
CA SER A 166 22.56 -21.95 10.66
C SER A 166 21.42 -21.59 9.69
N GLU A 167 20.54 -20.67 10.08
CA GLU A 167 19.49 -20.16 9.20
C GLU A 167 20.09 -19.60 7.89
N LYS A 168 21.22 -18.92 7.98
CA LYS A 168 21.94 -18.38 6.82
C LYS A 168 22.32 -19.47 5.80
N ASP A 169 22.78 -20.64 6.27
CA ASP A 169 23.23 -21.72 5.39
C ASP A 169 22.09 -22.37 4.60
N VAL A 170 20.87 -22.29 5.11
CA VAL A 170 19.68 -22.92 4.51
C VAL A 170 18.73 -21.89 3.88
N ALA A 171 18.93 -20.59 4.13
CA ALA A 171 18.00 -19.54 3.75
C ALA A 171 17.68 -19.52 2.25
N THR A 172 18.69 -19.58 1.37
CA THR A 172 18.48 -19.52 -0.07
C THR A 172 17.65 -20.69 -0.60
N GLN A 173 17.93 -21.90 -0.12
CA GLN A 173 17.16 -23.09 -0.52
C GLN A 173 15.73 -23.03 0.01
N THR A 174 15.56 -22.63 1.26
CA THR A 174 14.25 -22.47 1.89
C THR A 174 13.43 -21.39 1.18
N ALA A 175 14.04 -20.26 0.83
CA ALA A 175 13.39 -19.20 0.07
C ALA A 175 12.93 -19.67 -1.32
N ASN A 176 13.79 -20.38 -2.06
CA ASN A 176 13.44 -20.93 -3.38
C ASN A 176 12.29 -21.93 -3.28
N TRP A 177 12.30 -22.77 -2.24
CA TRP A 177 11.20 -23.72 -2.02
C TRP A 177 9.89 -22.99 -1.68
N ALA A 178 9.93 -22.02 -0.78
CA ALA A 178 8.76 -21.25 -0.37
C ALA A 178 8.13 -20.45 -1.52
N LEU A 179 8.99 -19.90 -2.41
CA LEU A 179 8.52 -19.06 -3.53
C LEU A 179 8.09 -19.85 -4.78
N SER A 180 8.66 -21.03 -5.01
CA SER A 180 8.49 -21.75 -6.27
C SER A 180 7.67 -23.03 -6.10
N ILE A 181 7.90 -23.81 -5.05
CA ILE A 181 7.32 -25.14 -4.89
C ILE A 181 6.05 -25.09 -4.03
N ALA A 182 6.11 -24.43 -2.89
CA ALA A 182 4.98 -24.39 -1.96
C ALA A 182 3.68 -23.82 -2.57
N PRO A 183 3.71 -22.75 -3.38
CA PRO A 183 2.50 -22.27 -4.05
C PRO A 183 1.91 -23.27 -5.02
N GLY A 184 2.74 -24.01 -5.77
CA GLY A 184 2.29 -25.04 -6.70
C GLY A 184 1.62 -26.24 -6.00
N VAL A 185 2.18 -26.66 -4.87
CA VAL A 185 1.59 -27.75 -4.06
C VAL A 185 0.26 -27.31 -3.47
N ARG A 186 0.17 -26.08 -2.93
CA ARG A 186 -1.08 -25.56 -2.37
C ARG A 186 -2.18 -25.45 -3.41
N ASN A 187 -1.90 -24.91 -4.59
CA ASN A 187 -2.89 -24.77 -5.66
C ASN A 187 -3.36 -26.15 -6.18
N GLY A 188 -2.45 -27.14 -6.29
CA GLY A 188 -2.82 -28.49 -6.66
C GLY A 188 -3.68 -29.21 -5.61
N MET A 189 -3.52 -28.87 -4.32
CA MET A 189 -4.38 -29.43 -3.26
C MET A 189 -5.76 -28.78 -3.23
N GLU A 190 -5.89 -27.50 -3.59
CA GLU A 190 -7.19 -26.81 -3.71
C GLU A 190 -8.01 -27.34 -4.88
N GLU A 191 -7.38 -27.73 -6.00
CA GLU A 191 -8.05 -28.33 -7.16
C GLU A 191 -8.56 -29.79 -6.90
N GLU A 192 -8.01 -30.48 -5.91
CA GLU A 192 -8.48 -31.83 -5.54
C GLU A 192 -9.70 -31.81 -4.59
N PHE A 193 -10.09 -30.68 -4.06
CA PHE A 193 -11.19 -30.53 -3.07
C PHE A 193 -12.40 -29.73 -3.59
N ASP A 194 -12.40 -29.24 -4.83
CA ASP A 194 -13.54 -28.68 -5.56
C ASP A 194 -14.17 -29.74 -6.51
#